data_f57a203e21102203efa5fb883ec8404f
#
_entry.id   f57a203e21102203efa5fb883ec8404f
#
_cell.length_a   1.000
_cell.length_b   1.000
_cell.length_c   1.000
_cell.angle_alpha   90.00
_cell.angle_beta   90.00
_cell.angle_gamma   90.00
#
_symmetry.space_group_name_H-M   'P 1'
#
loop_
_entity.id
_entity.type
_entity.pdbx_description
1 polymer ?
#
loop_
_entity_poly.entity_id
_entity_poly.type
_entity_poly.pdbx_seq_one_letter_code
_entity_poly.pdbx_strand_id
1 'polypeptide(L)'
;MTLSIGGIELQSRFFLGTAGYPSPEVLRQAITASGAQVVTVGLKRQLAGGAGTSDFYRMIRDSGAHLLPNTAGCRSAHEAVTLARMARELFGTHWIKLEVAVSYTHLTLPTIYS
;
A
#
# COMPACT_ATOMS: atom_id res chain seq x y z
N MET A 1 -3.04 -1.98 -24.04
CA MET A 1 -2.23 -0.81 -23.65
C MET A 1 -1.59 -1.05 -22.31
N THR A 2 -0.28 -0.98 -22.25
CA THR A 2 0.47 -1.18 -21.01
C THR A 2 0.68 0.12 -20.27
N LEU A 3 0.80 0.02 -18.95
CA LEU A 3 1.17 1.11 -18.07
C LEU A 3 2.53 0.79 -17.48
N SER A 4 3.47 1.74 -17.55
CA SER A 4 4.80 1.52 -16.98
C SER A 4 5.00 2.44 -15.78
N ILE A 5 5.34 1.85 -14.64
CA ILE A 5 5.61 2.58 -13.40
C ILE A 5 6.90 2.04 -12.80
N GLY A 6 7.86 2.92 -12.55
CA GLY A 6 9.11 2.53 -11.90
C GLY A 6 9.85 1.40 -12.61
N GLY A 7 9.78 1.35 -13.94
CA GLY A 7 10.42 0.32 -14.73
C GLY A 7 9.64 -0.99 -14.83
N ILE A 8 8.46 -1.05 -14.23
CA ILE A 8 7.61 -2.25 -14.27
C ILE A 8 6.44 -2.01 -15.21
N GLU A 9 6.26 -2.92 -16.16
CA GLU A 9 5.14 -2.85 -17.09
C GLU A 9 3.93 -3.57 -16.53
N LEU A 10 2.78 -2.90 -16.56
CA LEU A 10 1.53 -3.42 -16.04
C LEU A 10 0.52 -3.56 -17.15
N GLN A 11 -0.17 -4.69 -17.18
CA GLN A 11 -1.26 -4.94 -18.12
C GLN A 11 -2.58 -4.42 -17.59
N SER A 12 -2.74 -4.39 -16.28
CA SER A 12 -3.93 -3.90 -15.62
C SER A 12 -3.68 -2.50 -15.05
N ARG A 13 -4.68 -1.62 -15.20
CA ARG A 13 -4.64 -0.31 -14.59
C ARG A 13 -5.39 -0.25 -13.27
N PHE A 14 -5.84 -1.41 -12.80
CA PHE A 14 -6.59 -1.52 -11.55
C PHE A 14 -5.65 -1.78 -10.38
N PHE A 15 -5.66 -0.89 -9.40
CA PHE A 15 -4.91 -1.02 -8.15
C PHE A 15 -5.89 -1.38 -7.05
N LEU A 16 -5.60 -2.43 -6.31
CA LEU A 16 -6.52 -2.95 -5.30
C LEU A 16 -6.05 -2.59 -3.90
N GLY A 17 -6.95 -1.97 -3.12
CA GLY A 17 -6.70 -1.74 -1.71
C GLY A 17 -6.92 -3.01 -0.89
N THR A 18 -6.31 -3.07 0.29
CA THR A 18 -6.37 -4.26 1.13
C THR A 18 -7.08 -4.04 2.46
N ALA A 19 -7.66 -2.86 2.68
CA ALA A 19 -8.36 -2.56 3.91
C ALA A 19 -9.77 -3.15 3.88
N GLY A 20 -10.22 -3.65 5.03
CA GLY A 20 -11.60 -4.03 5.21
C GLY A 20 -12.00 -5.41 4.74
N TYR A 21 -11.07 -6.22 4.30
CA TYR A 21 -11.39 -7.60 3.91
C TYR A 21 -11.55 -8.47 5.16
N PRO A 22 -12.56 -9.35 5.20
CA PRO A 22 -12.81 -10.17 6.39
C PRO A 22 -11.75 -11.23 6.64
N SER A 23 -11.01 -11.63 5.61
CA SER A 23 -9.96 -12.62 5.77
C SER A 23 -8.93 -12.49 4.64
N PRO A 24 -7.71 -13.03 4.84
CA PRO A 24 -6.72 -13.08 3.76
C PRO A 24 -7.20 -13.85 2.53
N GLU A 25 -8.00 -14.90 2.73
CA GLU A 25 -8.51 -15.68 1.62
C GLU A 25 -9.47 -14.88 0.75
N VAL A 26 -10.34 -14.08 1.35
CA VAL A 26 -11.25 -13.22 0.60
C VAL A 26 -10.46 -12.18 -0.20
N LEU A 27 -9.41 -11.62 0.40
CA LEU A 27 -8.54 -10.70 -0.31
C LEU A 27 -7.84 -11.38 -1.49
N ARG A 28 -7.34 -12.61 -1.29
CA ARG A 28 -6.70 -13.38 -2.35
C ARG A 28 -7.66 -13.59 -3.53
N GLN A 29 -8.89 -13.93 -3.23
CA GLN A 29 -9.92 -14.10 -4.26
C GLN A 29 -10.19 -12.79 -5.00
N ALA A 30 -10.21 -11.67 -4.28
CA ALA A 30 -10.42 -10.35 -4.88
C ALA A 30 -9.26 -9.98 -5.81
N ILE A 31 -8.03 -10.27 -5.43
CA ILE A 31 -6.86 -10.03 -6.28
C ILE A 31 -6.99 -10.82 -7.57
N THR A 32 -7.32 -12.09 -7.46
CA THR A 32 -7.47 -12.97 -8.62
C THR A 32 -8.61 -12.50 -9.53
N ALA A 33 -9.76 -12.22 -8.95
CA ALA A 33 -10.96 -11.87 -9.71
C ALA A 33 -10.81 -10.51 -10.41
N SER A 34 -10.12 -9.55 -9.78
CA SER A 34 -9.97 -8.21 -10.35
C SER A 34 -8.89 -8.13 -11.42
N GLY A 35 -7.98 -9.08 -11.45
CA GLY A 35 -6.81 -9.00 -12.32
C GLY A 35 -5.83 -7.91 -11.91
N ALA A 36 -5.94 -7.37 -10.70
CA ALA A 36 -5.06 -6.33 -10.22
C ALA A 36 -3.62 -6.82 -10.16
N GLN A 37 -2.71 -6.02 -10.67
CA GLN A 37 -1.28 -6.31 -10.63
C GLN A 37 -0.56 -5.47 -9.59
N VAL A 38 -1.25 -4.51 -8.98
CA VAL A 38 -0.73 -3.68 -7.89
C VAL A 38 -1.71 -3.72 -6.73
N VAL A 39 -1.19 -4.00 -5.55
CA VAL A 39 -1.99 -4.10 -4.33
C VAL A 39 -1.42 -3.15 -3.30
N THR A 40 -2.26 -2.28 -2.75
CA THR A 40 -1.81 -1.27 -1.79
C THR A 40 -1.98 -1.76 -0.37
N VAL A 41 -1.07 -1.32 0.51
CA VAL A 41 -1.03 -1.75 1.91
C VAL A 41 -0.69 -0.57 2.79
N GLY A 42 -1.48 -0.35 3.84
CA GLY A 42 -1.17 0.65 4.84
C GLY A 42 -0.14 0.13 5.83
N LEU A 43 1.04 0.74 5.86
CA LEU A 43 2.15 0.26 6.68
C LEU A 43 1.86 0.32 8.17
N LYS A 44 1.29 1.43 8.66
CA LYS A 44 0.99 1.55 10.09
C LYS A 44 0.05 0.45 10.54
N ARG A 45 -0.97 0.15 9.74
CA ARG A 45 -1.93 -0.89 10.06
C ARG A 45 -1.28 -2.27 10.06
N GLN A 46 -0.49 -2.58 9.05
CA GLN A 46 0.13 -3.89 8.92
C GLN A 46 1.20 -4.13 9.97
N LEU A 47 2.04 -3.14 10.23
CA LEU A 47 3.11 -3.29 11.23
C LEU A 47 2.53 -3.36 12.64
N ALA A 48 1.40 -2.71 12.91
CA ALA A 48 0.71 -2.83 14.19
C ALA A 48 0.07 -4.20 14.37
N GLY A 49 -0.22 -4.92 13.29
CA GLY A 49 -0.82 -6.25 13.32
C GLY A 49 0.10 -7.36 13.80
N GLY A 50 1.38 -7.10 13.91
CA GLY A 50 2.33 -8.04 14.50
C GLY A 50 2.56 -9.30 13.67
N ALA A 51 2.32 -10.46 14.27
CA ALA A 51 2.72 -11.76 13.71
C ALA A 51 2.07 -12.11 12.37
N GLY A 52 0.93 -11.51 12.03
CA GLY A 52 0.23 -11.79 10.78
C GLY A 52 0.83 -11.11 9.55
N THR A 53 1.77 -10.18 9.75
CA THR A 53 2.29 -9.36 8.67
C THR A 53 3.03 -10.17 7.60
N SER A 54 3.85 -11.11 8.03
CA SER A 54 4.63 -11.95 7.12
C SER A 54 3.76 -12.82 6.22
N ASP A 55 2.72 -13.41 6.80
CA ASP A 55 1.81 -14.26 6.03
C ASP A 55 0.99 -13.45 5.02
N PHE A 56 0.56 -12.25 5.44
CA PHE A 56 -0.16 -11.34 4.58
C PHE A 56 0.69 -10.93 3.38
N TYR A 57 1.93 -10.52 3.62
CA TYR A 57 2.85 -10.15 2.57
C TYR A 57 3.13 -11.31 1.62
N ARG A 58 3.35 -12.50 2.20
CA ARG A 58 3.64 -13.70 1.40
C ARG A 58 2.47 -14.03 0.48
N MET A 59 1.25 -13.90 0.97
CA MET A 59 0.06 -14.14 0.18
C MET A 59 -0.01 -13.19 -1.02
N ILE A 60 0.25 -11.91 -0.81
CA ILE A 60 0.25 -10.93 -1.89
C ILE A 60 1.36 -11.24 -2.89
N ARG A 61 2.55 -11.53 -2.41
CA ARG A 61 3.69 -11.86 -3.27
C ARG A 61 3.38 -13.10 -4.13
N ASP A 62 2.81 -14.12 -3.51
CA ASP A 62 2.52 -15.38 -4.21
C ASP A 62 1.39 -15.23 -5.23
N SER A 63 0.58 -14.20 -5.10
CA SER A 63 -0.45 -13.90 -6.11
C SER A 63 0.13 -13.29 -7.39
N GLY A 64 1.42 -12.92 -7.37
CA GLY A 64 2.08 -12.29 -8.50
C GLY A 64 1.89 -10.77 -8.55
N ALA A 65 1.16 -10.20 -7.62
CA ALA A 65 0.93 -8.76 -7.58
C ALA A 65 2.13 -8.02 -7.00
N HIS A 66 2.31 -6.78 -7.45
CA HIS A 66 3.32 -5.88 -6.90
C HIS A 66 2.73 -5.15 -5.69
N LEU A 67 3.53 -5.04 -4.64
CA LEU A 67 3.10 -4.35 -3.44
C LEU A 67 3.42 -2.87 -3.54
N LEU A 68 2.40 -2.04 -3.29
CA LEU A 68 2.56 -0.60 -3.18
C LEU A 68 2.18 -0.19 -1.76
N PRO A 69 3.15 -0.13 -0.84
CA PRO A 69 2.84 0.28 0.52
C PRO A 69 2.62 1.78 0.62
N ASN A 70 1.81 2.19 1.59
CA ASN A 70 1.57 3.59 1.85
C ASN A 70 1.81 3.93 3.32
N THR A 71 2.04 5.22 3.57
CA THR A 71 2.32 5.74 4.91
C THR A 71 1.11 6.46 5.50
N ALA A 72 -0.09 6.01 5.16
CA ALA A 72 -1.34 6.59 5.66
C ALA A 72 -1.34 6.60 7.20
N GLY A 73 -1.77 7.70 7.77
CA GLY A 73 -1.83 7.88 9.22
C GLY A 73 -0.55 8.40 9.85
N CYS A 74 0.55 8.51 9.10
CA CYS A 74 1.75 9.17 9.61
C CYS A 74 1.50 10.64 9.82
N ARG A 75 2.02 11.19 10.91
CA ARG A 75 1.77 12.58 11.29
C ARG A 75 2.95 13.49 11.04
N SER A 76 4.07 12.95 10.63
CA SER A 76 5.25 13.73 10.31
C SER A 76 6.00 13.09 9.14
N ALA A 77 6.79 13.92 8.47
CA ALA A 77 7.65 13.42 7.40
C ALA A 77 8.66 12.41 7.93
N HIS A 78 9.18 12.64 9.13
CA HIS A 78 10.13 11.71 9.75
C HIS A 78 9.52 10.32 9.94
N GLU A 79 8.29 10.26 10.47
CA GLU A 79 7.59 8.99 10.65
C GLU A 79 7.36 8.29 9.32
N ALA A 80 6.92 9.02 8.30
CA ALA A 80 6.66 8.46 6.99
C ALA A 80 7.93 7.90 6.35
N VAL A 81 9.05 8.62 6.45
CA VAL A 81 10.31 8.16 5.90
C VAL A 81 10.80 6.91 6.64
N THR A 82 10.65 6.88 7.96
CA THR A 82 11.03 5.71 8.75
C THR A 82 10.24 4.49 8.31
N LEU A 83 8.92 4.61 8.17
CA LEU A 83 8.10 3.49 7.72
C LEU A 83 8.44 3.07 6.29
N ALA A 84 8.72 4.03 5.43
CA ALA A 84 9.10 3.71 4.04
C ALA A 84 10.40 2.90 3.99
N ARG A 85 11.37 3.26 4.83
CA ARG A 85 12.62 2.50 4.91
C ARG A 85 12.38 1.09 5.44
N MET A 86 11.53 0.95 6.45
CA MET A 86 11.16 -0.35 6.97
C MET A 86 10.48 -1.21 5.90
N ALA A 87 9.59 -0.63 5.12
CA ALA A 87 8.92 -1.33 4.04
C ALA A 87 9.90 -1.83 2.99
N ARG A 88 10.89 -1.02 2.65
CA ARG A 88 11.91 -1.42 1.70
C ARG A 88 12.70 -2.63 2.20
N GLU A 89 13.05 -2.62 3.48
CA GLU A 89 13.79 -3.73 4.09
C GLU A 89 12.94 -4.99 4.22
N LEU A 90 11.68 -4.84 4.65
CA LEU A 90 10.82 -5.98 4.93
C LEU A 90 10.23 -6.60 3.68
N PHE A 91 9.87 -5.78 2.69
CA PHE A 91 9.13 -6.24 1.52
C PHE A 91 9.92 -6.20 0.23
N GLY A 92 11.13 -5.64 0.27
CA GLY A 92 11.98 -5.59 -0.91
C GLY A 92 11.45 -4.71 -2.04
N THR A 93 10.54 -3.80 -1.73
CA THR A 93 9.97 -2.89 -2.73
C THR A 93 10.59 -1.51 -2.64
N HIS A 94 10.76 -0.88 -3.80
CA HIS A 94 11.18 0.52 -3.88
C HIS A 94 10.00 1.46 -4.08
N TRP A 95 8.80 0.92 -4.18
CA TRP A 95 7.59 1.71 -4.36
C TRP A 95 7.06 2.14 -3.01
N ILE A 96 6.60 3.37 -2.95
CA ILE A 96 5.93 3.91 -1.76
C ILE A 96 4.93 4.97 -2.19
N LYS A 97 3.75 4.92 -1.61
CA LYS A 97 2.78 6.00 -1.69
C LYS A 97 2.92 6.82 -0.43
N LEU A 98 3.56 7.98 -0.54
CA LEU A 98 3.91 8.79 0.61
C LEU A 98 2.73 9.66 1.02
N GLU A 99 2.32 9.53 2.27
CA GLU A 99 1.21 10.27 2.85
C GLU A 99 1.61 10.75 4.23
N VAL A 100 1.25 12.00 4.55
CA VAL A 100 1.43 12.58 5.87
C VAL A 100 0.14 13.28 6.25
N ALA A 101 -0.46 12.89 7.37
CA ALA A 101 -1.66 13.54 7.86
C ALA A 101 -1.31 14.88 8.47
N VAL A 102 -2.01 15.93 8.07
CA VAL A 102 -1.82 17.27 8.59
C VAL A 102 -3.10 17.68 9.30
N SER A 103 -2.95 18.15 10.54
CA SER A 103 -4.09 18.59 11.32
C SER A 103 -4.27 20.10 11.17
N TYR A 104 -5.47 20.50 10.77
CA TYR A 104 -5.85 21.91 10.68
C TYR A 104 -6.97 22.16 11.67
N THR A 105 -6.75 23.11 12.55
CA THR A 105 -7.74 23.40 13.61
C THR A 105 -8.74 24.46 13.19
N HIS A 106 -8.43 25.28 12.19
CA HIS A 106 -9.28 26.41 11.83
C HIS A 106 -9.15 26.82 10.36
N LEU A 107 -8.57 26.00 9.55
CA LEU A 107 -8.40 26.28 8.14
C LEU A 107 -9.37 25.47 7.31
N THR A 108 -10.03 26.15 6.39
CA THR A 108 -10.76 25.48 5.34
C THR A 108 -9.78 25.28 4.19
N LEU A 109 -9.49 24.06 3.90
CA LEU A 109 -8.56 23.78 2.83
C LEU A 109 -9.24 23.82 1.48
N PRO A 110 -8.57 24.39 0.48
CA PRO A 110 -8.99 24.11 -0.88
C PRO A 110 -8.91 22.63 -1.14
N THR A 111 -9.85 22.11 -1.84
CA THR A 111 -9.94 20.68 -2.08
C THR A 111 -9.00 20.20 -3.17
N ILE A 112 -8.22 21.07 -3.72
CA ILE A 112 -7.40 20.75 -4.87
C ILE A 112 -5.94 20.85 -4.50
N TYR A 113 -5.41 19.75 -4.12
CA TYR A 113 -3.98 19.57 -4.04
C TYR A 113 -3.66 18.36 -4.86
N SER A 114 -3.41 18.59 -6.05
CA SER A 114 -2.93 17.52 -6.90
C SER A 114 -1.43 17.53 -6.94
#